data_a1ef2f937422de4808430e7cb756ba17
#
_entry.id   a1ef2f937422de4808430e7cb756ba17
#
_cell.length_a   1.000
_cell.length_b   1.000
_cell.length_c   1.000
_cell.angle_alpha   90.00
_cell.angle_beta   90.00
_cell.angle_gamma   90.00
#
_symmetry.space_group_name_H-M   'P 1'
#
loop_
_entity.id
_entity.type
_entity.pdbx_description
1 polymer ?
#
loop_
_entity_poly.entity_id
_entity_poly.type
_entity_poly.pdbx_seq_one_letter_code
_entity_poly.pdbx_strand_id
1 'polypeptide(L)'
;MIELDRLSKRFGPVTALDDLSFTVRPGHVTGFLGPNGAGKTTTMKIILGLDAPSAGTALVNGRRYDRLVRPLHQVGSLLDATALHGGRTARLHLTSIARSNGIGRRRVGEVLRLTGMEAVADRRVNGYSLGMKQRLGLAVALLGDPPVLMLDEPVNGLDTEGIGWIRQFFKALAAEGRTVLVSSHLMSEMALTADHLIVIGRGKLLADMPTAQLIAANARHDVLLRSPRAAELAGLLTARGATVTPQPDGALVVTGLDAAAIGDLAATRGIALHALVPRQASLEDAYLDLTGESVDYHGTR
;
A
#
# COMPACT_ATOMS: atom_id res chain seq x y z
N MET A 1 -4.29 -6.63 16.36
CA MET A 1 -4.74 -5.23 16.25
C MET A 1 -3.56 -4.31 16.54
N ILE A 2 -3.42 -3.20 15.79
CA ILE A 2 -2.45 -2.12 16.06
C ILE A 2 -3.25 -0.86 16.34
N GLU A 3 -2.88 -0.09 17.36
CA GLU A 3 -3.60 1.12 17.80
C GLU A 3 -2.58 2.25 18.05
N LEU A 4 -2.82 3.38 17.41
CA LEU A 4 -2.05 4.60 17.62
C LEU A 4 -3.00 5.66 18.21
N ASP A 5 -2.54 6.31 19.26
CA ASP A 5 -3.26 7.42 19.90
C ASP A 5 -2.34 8.64 20.01
N ARG A 6 -2.67 9.69 19.25
CA ARG A 6 -2.00 11.00 19.18
C ARG A 6 -0.48 10.89 19.05
N LEU A 7 -0.04 9.94 18.21
CA LEU A 7 1.36 9.64 18.03
C LEU A 7 2.10 10.80 17.35
N SER A 8 3.11 11.34 18.03
CA SER A 8 3.95 12.40 17.47
C SER A 8 5.43 12.04 17.59
N LYS A 9 6.22 12.45 16.58
CA LYS A 9 7.66 12.23 16.54
C LYS A 9 8.38 13.45 15.98
N ARG A 10 9.38 13.92 16.72
CA ARG A 10 10.27 15.01 16.30
C ARG A 10 11.71 14.53 16.25
N PHE A 11 12.44 14.95 15.24
CA PHE A 11 13.89 14.79 15.10
C PHE A 11 14.51 16.19 15.06
N GLY A 12 14.96 16.69 16.19
CA GLY A 12 15.38 18.09 16.32
C GLY A 12 14.26 19.05 15.89
N PRO A 13 14.49 19.92 14.90
CA PRO A 13 13.48 20.87 14.44
C PRO A 13 12.40 20.23 13.53
N VAL A 14 12.65 19.02 13.00
CA VAL A 14 11.77 18.37 12.02
C VAL A 14 10.70 17.54 12.72
N THR A 15 9.42 17.84 12.46
CA THR A 15 8.29 17.04 12.90
C THR A 15 8.02 15.98 11.84
N ALA A 16 8.31 14.71 12.16
CA ALA A 16 8.09 13.57 11.28
C ALA A 16 6.68 12.98 11.40
N LEU A 17 6.07 13.04 12.60
CA LEU A 17 4.69 12.65 12.86
C LEU A 17 4.04 13.70 13.75
N ASP A 18 2.78 14.04 13.47
CA ASP A 18 2.03 15.09 14.15
C ASP A 18 0.60 14.62 14.44
N ASP A 19 0.37 14.23 15.70
CA ASP A 19 -0.94 13.81 16.25
C ASP A 19 -1.62 12.66 15.48
N LEU A 20 -0.85 11.65 15.08
CA LEU A 20 -1.33 10.53 14.24
C LEU A 20 -2.11 9.52 15.08
N SER A 21 -3.40 9.33 14.78
CA SER A 21 -4.28 8.38 15.45
C SER A 21 -5.02 7.53 14.44
N PHE A 22 -4.90 6.20 14.54
CA PHE A 22 -5.64 5.23 13.73
C PHE A 22 -5.59 3.83 14.34
N THR A 23 -6.42 2.92 13.81
CA THR A 23 -6.47 1.52 14.24
C THR A 23 -6.39 0.58 13.05
N VAL A 24 -5.45 -0.39 13.10
CA VAL A 24 -5.37 -1.50 12.15
C VAL A 24 -6.06 -2.72 12.73
N ARG A 25 -7.16 -3.13 12.11
CA ARG A 25 -8.04 -4.19 12.60
C ARG A 25 -7.61 -5.57 12.11
N PRO A 26 -7.88 -6.64 12.86
CA PRO A 26 -7.70 -8.02 12.40
C PRO A 26 -8.70 -8.36 11.28
N GLY A 27 -8.38 -9.37 10.49
CA GLY A 27 -9.23 -9.87 9.42
C GLY A 27 -9.21 -9.04 8.13
N HIS A 28 -8.34 -8.03 8.07
CA HIS A 28 -8.24 -7.14 6.91
C HIS A 28 -6.78 -6.94 6.50
N VAL A 29 -6.56 -6.73 5.21
CA VAL A 29 -5.32 -6.15 4.70
C VAL A 29 -5.49 -4.64 4.72
N THR A 30 -4.70 -3.95 5.56
CA THR A 30 -4.69 -2.49 5.64
C THR A 30 -3.49 -1.95 4.87
N GLY A 31 -3.76 -1.14 3.84
CA GLY A 31 -2.75 -0.39 3.11
C GLY A 31 -2.36 0.89 3.86
N PHE A 32 -1.07 1.11 4.06
CA PHE A 32 -0.52 2.31 4.68
C PHE A 32 0.18 3.16 3.63
N LEU A 33 -0.48 4.20 3.16
CA LEU A 33 -0.10 4.99 2.01
C LEU A 33 0.38 6.38 2.40
N GLY A 34 1.23 6.95 1.57
CA GLY A 34 1.73 8.32 1.73
C GLY A 34 2.95 8.54 0.84
N PRO A 35 3.28 9.78 0.48
CA PRO A 35 4.47 10.09 -0.30
C PRO A 35 5.75 9.73 0.48
N ASN A 36 6.89 9.77 -0.21
CA ASN A 36 8.18 9.60 0.44
C ASN A 36 8.36 10.74 1.47
N GLY A 37 8.84 10.39 2.66
CA GLY A 37 8.97 11.35 3.75
C GLY A 37 7.68 11.61 4.56
N ALA A 38 6.54 11.02 4.19
CA ALA A 38 5.27 11.21 4.92
C ALA A 38 5.27 10.66 6.36
N GLY A 39 6.26 9.82 6.73
CA GLY A 39 6.37 9.26 8.07
C GLY A 39 6.03 7.76 8.18
N LYS A 40 5.76 7.05 7.07
CA LYS A 40 5.38 5.61 7.09
C LYS A 40 6.37 4.74 7.86
N THR A 41 7.62 4.71 7.43
CA THR A 41 8.68 3.91 8.07
C THR A 41 8.95 4.35 9.51
N THR A 42 8.86 5.65 9.81
CA THR A 42 8.98 6.18 11.18
C THR A 42 7.87 5.65 12.07
N THR A 43 6.62 5.66 11.59
CA THR A 43 5.47 5.09 12.29
C THR A 43 5.69 3.61 12.58
N MET A 44 6.08 2.82 11.57
CA MET A 44 6.35 1.39 11.73
C MET A 44 7.49 1.11 12.73
N LYS A 45 8.57 1.90 12.71
CA LYS A 45 9.66 1.79 13.68
C LYS A 45 9.20 2.06 15.11
N ILE A 46 8.31 3.04 15.32
CA ILE A 46 7.77 3.34 16.66
C ILE A 46 6.85 2.20 17.13
N ILE A 47 5.99 1.66 16.26
CA ILE A 47 5.14 0.51 16.60
C ILE A 47 5.99 -0.68 17.07
N LEU A 48 7.15 -0.92 16.43
CA LEU A 48 8.10 -1.99 16.78
C LEU A 48 9.06 -1.62 17.92
N GLY A 49 8.91 -0.45 18.54
CA GLY A 49 9.79 -0.01 19.62
C GLY A 49 11.24 0.24 19.21
N LEU A 50 11.53 0.37 17.90
CA LEU A 50 12.84 0.71 17.36
C LEU A 50 13.14 2.20 17.51
N ASP A 51 12.09 3.03 17.54
CA ASP A 51 12.15 4.45 17.82
C ASP A 51 11.17 4.80 18.95
N ALA A 52 11.55 5.70 19.85
CA ALA A 52 10.65 6.22 20.87
C ALA A 52 9.79 7.36 20.29
N PRO A 53 8.49 7.43 20.55
CA PRO A 53 7.67 8.58 20.20
C PRO A 53 8.07 9.81 21.04
N SER A 54 7.80 11.02 20.52
CA SER A 54 7.94 12.25 21.28
C SER A 54 6.70 12.52 22.16
N ALA A 55 5.52 12.07 21.68
CA ALA A 55 4.25 12.10 22.43
C ALA A 55 3.31 11.02 21.87
N GLY A 56 2.24 10.71 22.62
CA GLY A 56 1.26 9.69 22.24
C GLY A 56 1.73 8.27 22.47
N THR A 57 0.97 7.29 21.98
CA THR A 57 1.23 5.87 22.20
C THR A 57 1.01 5.05 20.93
N ALA A 58 1.75 3.93 20.81
CA ALA A 58 1.52 2.89 19.82
C ALA A 58 1.46 1.54 20.52
N LEU A 59 0.38 0.80 20.31
CA LEU A 59 0.10 -0.47 20.96
C LEU A 59 -0.12 -1.58 19.92
N VAL A 60 0.34 -2.78 20.25
CA VAL A 60 0.03 -4.01 19.53
C VAL A 60 -0.71 -4.93 20.49
N ASN A 61 -1.95 -5.30 20.13
CA ASN A 61 -2.84 -6.08 20.99
C ASN A 61 -2.95 -5.50 22.42
N GLY A 62 -3.10 -4.17 22.52
CA GLY A 62 -3.24 -3.42 23.77
C GLY A 62 -1.95 -3.25 24.59
N ARG A 63 -0.77 -3.62 24.05
CA ARG A 63 0.53 -3.51 24.74
C ARG A 63 1.57 -2.82 23.88
N ARG A 64 2.45 -2.07 24.49
CA ARG A 64 3.65 -1.56 23.81
C ARG A 64 4.54 -2.71 23.40
N TYR A 65 5.23 -2.60 22.27
CA TYR A 65 6.10 -3.65 21.72
C TYR A 65 7.21 -4.06 22.72
N ASP A 66 7.82 -3.10 23.42
CA ASP A 66 8.86 -3.35 24.45
C ASP A 66 8.35 -4.12 25.69
N ARG A 67 7.03 -4.30 25.82
CA ARG A 67 6.38 -5.07 26.89
C ARG A 67 5.83 -6.41 26.40
N LEU A 68 6.04 -6.77 25.14
CA LEU A 68 5.59 -8.05 24.60
C LEU A 68 6.48 -9.19 25.10
N VAL A 69 5.85 -10.25 25.58
CA VAL A 69 6.54 -11.50 25.86
C VAL A 69 6.62 -12.30 24.55
N ARG A 70 7.84 -12.73 24.16
CA ARG A 70 8.10 -13.42 22.89
C ARG A 70 7.59 -12.63 21.67
N PRO A 71 8.15 -11.45 21.38
CA PRO A 71 7.60 -10.53 20.41
C PRO A 71 7.45 -11.14 19.01
N LEU A 72 8.32 -12.05 18.55
CA LEU A 72 8.19 -12.72 17.25
C LEU A 72 6.91 -13.57 17.12
N HIS A 73 6.34 -14.05 18.24
CA HIS A 73 5.05 -14.74 18.24
C HIS A 73 3.84 -13.80 18.26
N GLN A 74 4.07 -12.50 18.41
CA GLN A 74 3.02 -11.48 18.43
C GLN A 74 3.03 -10.62 17.17
N VAL A 75 4.24 -10.27 16.69
CA VAL A 75 4.43 -9.39 15.54
C VAL A 75 5.51 -9.95 14.61
N GLY A 76 5.18 -10.15 13.37
CA GLY A 76 6.12 -10.34 12.28
C GLY A 76 6.31 -9.05 11.51
N SER A 77 7.55 -8.68 11.22
CA SER A 77 7.82 -7.44 10.50
C SER A 77 8.88 -7.61 9.43
N LEU A 78 8.72 -6.84 8.34
CA LEU A 78 9.70 -6.67 7.29
C LEU A 78 9.79 -5.17 7.00
N LEU A 79 10.84 -4.51 7.48
CA LEU A 79 11.10 -3.09 7.23
C LEU A 79 12.18 -2.87 6.16
N ASP A 80 13.12 -3.80 6.05
CA ASP A 80 14.21 -3.74 5.07
C ASP A 80 14.63 -5.17 4.68
N ALA A 81 14.33 -5.51 3.43
CA ALA A 81 14.72 -6.81 2.87
C ALA A 81 16.23 -6.95 2.62
N THR A 82 16.97 -5.85 2.66
CA THR A 82 18.42 -5.87 2.47
C THR A 82 19.20 -6.10 3.78
N ALA A 83 18.55 -5.93 4.93
CA ALA A 83 19.14 -6.12 6.26
C ALA A 83 19.35 -7.60 6.61
N LEU A 84 19.87 -8.40 5.67
CA LEU A 84 20.13 -9.82 5.79
C LEU A 84 21.63 -10.11 5.81
N HIS A 85 22.03 -11.10 6.60
CA HIS A 85 23.46 -11.49 6.65
C HIS A 85 23.85 -12.30 5.41
N GLY A 86 24.47 -11.64 4.44
CA GLY A 86 24.77 -12.18 3.12
C GLY A 86 25.63 -13.45 3.09
N GLY A 87 26.52 -13.64 4.07
CA GLY A 87 27.39 -14.83 4.18
C GLY A 87 26.69 -16.11 4.66
N ARG A 88 25.46 -15.99 5.21
CA ARG A 88 24.67 -17.15 5.66
C ARG A 88 23.80 -17.69 4.54
N THR A 89 23.40 -18.96 4.65
CA THR A 89 22.29 -19.48 3.83
C THR A 89 20.96 -19.05 4.43
N ALA A 90 19.87 -19.02 3.64
CA ALA A 90 18.54 -18.68 4.15
C ALA A 90 18.13 -19.63 5.29
N ARG A 91 18.36 -20.93 5.13
CA ARG A 91 18.06 -21.92 6.18
C ARG A 91 18.84 -21.64 7.47
N LEU A 92 20.12 -21.31 7.38
CA LEU A 92 20.93 -21.00 8.56
C LEU A 92 20.48 -19.70 9.21
N HIS A 93 20.16 -18.67 8.41
CA HIS A 93 19.64 -17.40 8.89
C HIS A 93 18.35 -17.60 9.70
N LEU A 94 17.35 -18.26 9.12
CA LEU A 94 16.08 -18.58 9.80
C LEU A 94 16.29 -19.47 11.04
N THR A 95 17.18 -20.48 10.97
CA THR A 95 17.47 -21.38 12.10
C THR A 95 18.10 -20.60 13.27
N SER A 96 18.96 -19.62 12.97
CA SER A 96 19.59 -18.79 14.02
C SER A 96 18.54 -17.98 14.76
N ILE A 97 17.62 -17.32 14.02
CA ILE A 97 16.51 -16.53 14.60
C ILE A 97 15.54 -17.44 15.36
N ALA A 98 15.19 -18.59 14.79
CA ALA A 98 14.29 -19.54 15.42
C ALA A 98 14.83 -20.00 16.79
N ARG A 99 16.11 -20.38 16.85
CA ARG A 99 16.74 -20.85 18.09
C ARG A 99 16.78 -19.78 19.17
N SER A 100 17.12 -18.53 18.83
CA SER A 100 17.16 -17.43 19.82
C SER A 100 15.77 -17.05 20.34
N ASN A 101 14.68 -17.51 19.68
CA ASN A 101 13.31 -17.23 20.07
C ASN A 101 12.54 -18.48 20.52
N GLY A 102 13.21 -19.62 20.73
CA GLY A 102 12.56 -20.85 21.18
C GLY A 102 11.65 -21.51 20.13
N ILE A 103 11.86 -21.21 18.86
CA ILE A 103 11.07 -21.74 17.73
C ILE A 103 11.71 -23.02 17.21
N GLY A 104 10.94 -24.07 17.02
CA GLY A 104 11.42 -25.37 16.56
C GLY A 104 11.86 -25.38 15.10
N ARG A 105 12.81 -26.29 14.76
CA ARG A 105 13.35 -26.44 13.38
C ARG A 105 12.27 -26.76 12.32
N ARG A 106 11.19 -27.43 12.70
CA ARG A 106 10.07 -27.74 11.80
C ARG A 106 9.49 -26.45 11.19
N ARG A 107 9.33 -25.39 11.99
CA ARG A 107 8.80 -24.11 11.54
C ARG A 107 9.66 -23.44 10.48
N VAL A 108 10.99 -23.61 10.54
CA VAL A 108 11.91 -23.11 9.50
C VAL A 108 11.60 -23.74 8.14
N GLY A 109 11.36 -25.04 8.07
CA GLY A 109 10.95 -25.72 6.83
C GLY A 109 9.58 -25.25 6.33
N GLU A 110 8.63 -25.01 7.25
CA GLU A 110 7.29 -24.53 6.92
C GLU A 110 7.34 -23.13 6.28
N VAL A 111 8.05 -22.16 6.88
CA VAL A 111 8.13 -20.81 6.33
C VAL A 111 8.91 -20.76 5.01
N LEU A 112 9.93 -21.58 4.84
CA LEU A 112 10.64 -21.70 3.56
C LEU A 112 9.70 -22.19 2.43
N ARG A 113 8.83 -23.16 2.71
CA ARG A 113 7.81 -23.62 1.76
C ARG A 113 6.76 -22.54 1.49
N LEU A 114 6.22 -21.93 2.53
CA LEU A 114 5.20 -20.86 2.42
C LEU A 114 5.67 -19.70 1.54
N THR A 115 6.97 -19.37 1.59
CA THR A 115 7.54 -18.25 0.82
C THR A 115 8.20 -18.69 -0.49
N GLY A 116 8.10 -19.97 -0.86
CA GLY A 116 8.69 -20.52 -2.10
C GLY A 116 10.22 -20.50 -2.12
N MET A 117 10.85 -20.55 -0.94
CA MET A 117 12.33 -20.45 -0.79
C MET A 117 13.02 -21.80 -0.59
N GLU A 118 12.28 -22.92 -0.61
CA GLU A 118 12.80 -24.24 -0.27
C GLU A 118 13.95 -24.68 -1.18
N ALA A 119 13.80 -24.51 -2.49
CA ALA A 119 14.80 -24.92 -3.48
C ALA A 119 16.12 -24.15 -3.40
N VAL A 120 16.11 -22.95 -2.84
CA VAL A 120 17.29 -22.07 -2.73
C VAL A 120 17.76 -21.88 -1.29
N ALA A 121 17.12 -22.57 -0.32
CA ALA A 121 17.33 -22.37 1.12
C ALA A 121 18.78 -22.57 1.57
N ASP A 122 19.54 -23.40 0.87
CA ASP A 122 20.92 -23.75 1.20
C ASP A 122 21.97 -22.94 0.39
N ARG A 123 21.51 -22.02 -0.47
CA ARG A 123 22.37 -21.02 -1.14
C ARG A 123 22.63 -19.83 -0.22
N ARG A 124 23.81 -19.19 -0.36
CA ARG A 124 24.17 -17.98 0.39
C ARG A 124 23.32 -16.79 -0.07
N VAL A 125 22.88 -15.97 0.87
CA VAL A 125 22.01 -14.80 0.65
C VAL A 125 22.65 -13.72 -0.22
N ASN A 126 23.98 -13.61 -0.26
CA ASN A 126 24.68 -12.70 -1.19
C ASN A 126 24.34 -12.94 -2.66
N GLY A 127 24.03 -14.17 -3.05
CA GLY A 127 23.64 -14.52 -4.41
C GLY A 127 22.14 -14.40 -4.69
N TYR A 128 21.36 -13.79 -3.78
CA TYR A 128 19.92 -13.64 -3.95
C TYR A 128 19.57 -12.35 -4.71
N SER A 129 18.58 -12.46 -5.61
CA SER A 129 17.92 -11.28 -6.18
C SER A 129 17.19 -10.49 -5.09
N LEU A 130 16.78 -9.25 -5.39
CA LEU A 130 15.99 -8.46 -4.46
C LEU A 130 14.68 -9.17 -4.09
N GLY A 131 13.96 -9.75 -5.07
CA GLY A 131 12.75 -10.53 -4.82
C GLY A 131 12.98 -11.75 -3.93
N MET A 132 14.10 -12.46 -4.09
CA MET A 132 14.46 -13.55 -3.18
C MET A 132 14.74 -13.04 -1.76
N LYS A 133 15.36 -11.88 -1.60
CA LYS A 133 15.59 -11.24 -0.30
C LYS A 133 14.25 -10.82 0.34
N GLN A 134 13.30 -10.28 -0.44
CA GLN A 134 11.95 -9.99 0.03
C GLN A 134 11.25 -11.25 0.57
N ARG A 135 11.26 -12.33 -0.21
CA ARG A 135 10.69 -13.63 0.22
C ARG A 135 11.35 -14.16 1.48
N LEU A 136 12.66 -14.02 1.64
CA LEU A 136 13.36 -14.40 2.87
C LEU A 136 12.98 -13.50 4.05
N GLY A 137 12.88 -12.19 3.85
CA GLY A 137 12.39 -11.24 4.86
C GLY A 137 10.97 -11.59 5.33
N LEU A 138 10.09 -11.96 4.38
CA LEU A 138 8.75 -12.44 4.70
C LEU A 138 8.79 -13.76 5.49
N ALA A 139 9.71 -14.71 5.15
CA ALA A 139 9.91 -15.93 5.91
C ALA A 139 10.35 -15.64 7.37
N VAL A 140 11.18 -14.62 7.58
CA VAL A 140 11.56 -14.15 8.94
C VAL A 140 10.32 -13.60 9.66
N ALA A 141 9.53 -12.75 9.01
CA ALA A 141 8.32 -12.18 9.59
C ALA A 141 7.30 -13.25 10.02
N LEU A 142 7.21 -14.35 9.27
CA LEU A 142 6.28 -15.45 9.53
C LEU A 142 6.80 -16.50 10.53
N LEU A 143 8.07 -16.40 10.93
CA LEU A 143 8.74 -17.47 11.66
C LEU A 143 8.06 -17.80 13.01
N GLY A 144 7.60 -16.78 13.73
CA GLY A 144 6.91 -16.92 15.01
C GLY A 144 5.41 -17.23 14.91
N ASP A 145 4.87 -17.37 13.70
CA ASP A 145 3.44 -17.52 13.43
C ASP A 145 2.58 -16.38 14.03
N PRO A 146 2.93 -15.12 13.82
CA PRO A 146 2.36 -14.00 14.53
C PRO A 146 0.94 -13.65 14.05
N PRO A 147 0.05 -13.20 14.97
CA PRO A 147 -1.26 -12.68 14.60
C PRO A 147 -1.22 -11.28 13.95
N VAL A 148 -0.09 -10.58 14.04
CA VAL A 148 0.10 -9.24 13.46
C VAL A 148 1.28 -9.28 12.50
N LEU A 149 1.09 -8.81 11.29
CA LEU A 149 2.12 -8.65 10.26
C LEU A 149 2.22 -7.20 9.84
N MET A 150 3.45 -6.69 9.75
CA MET A 150 3.74 -5.33 9.38
C MET A 150 4.90 -5.30 8.37
N LEU A 151 4.59 -4.86 7.15
CA LEU A 151 5.45 -5.04 5.99
C LEU A 151 5.64 -3.70 5.27
N ASP A 152 6.89 -3.24 5.19
CA ASP A 152 7.26 -2.01 4.50
C ASP A 152 7.70 -2.34 3.07
N GLU A 153 6.95 -1.87 2.07
CA GLU A 153 7.22 -2.04 0.65
C GLU A 153 7.52 -3.51 0.24
N PRO A 154 6.71 -4.51 0.64
CA PRO A 154 7.04 -5.93 0.46
C PRO A 154 7.01 -6.40 -0.99
N VAL A 155 6.45 -5.63 -1.92
CA VAL A 155 6.35 -5.96 -3.36
C VAL A 155 7.57 -5.51 -4.16
N ASN A 156 8.45 -4.69 -3.57
CA ASN A 156 9.61 -4.15 -4.27
C ASN A 156 10.56 -5.25 -4.74
N GLY A 157 10.90 -5.22 -6.04
CA GLY A 157 11.81 -6.19 -6.64
C GLY A 157 11.22 -7.58 -6.89
N LEU A 158 9.92 -7.76 -6.72
CA LEU A 158 9.19 -8.93 -7.19
C LEU A 158 8.82 -8.75 -8.67
N ASP A 159 8.78 -9.85 -9.39
CA ASP A 159 8.19 -9.94 -10.72
C ASP A 159 6.65 -9.97 -10.64
N THR A 160 5.97 -9.92 -11.78
CA THR A 160 4.50 -9.89 -11.86
C THR A 160 3.87 -11.12 -11.18
N GLU A 161 4.49 -12.29 -11.33
CA GLU A 161 4.02 -13.54 -10.67
C GLU A 161 4.18 -13.43 -9.16
N GLY A 162 5.33 -12.93 -8.69
CA GLY A 162 5.62 -12.69 -7.27
C GLY A 162 4.66 -11.69 -6.64
N ILE A 163 4.30 -10.61 -7.35
CA ILE A 163 3.29 -9.64 -6.89
C ILE A 163 1.91 -10.30 -6.77
N GLY A 164 1.49 -11.09 -7.77
CA GLY A 164 0.24 -11.83 -7.73
C GLY A 164 0.18 -12.82 -6.56
N TRP A 165 1.29 -13.54 -6.33
CA TRP A 165 1.41 -14.47 -5.22
C TRP A 165 1.32 -13.78 -3.85
N ILE A 166 2.06 -12.69 -3.63
CA ILE A 166 2.09 -12.01 -2.32
C ILE A 166 0.74 -11.37 -1.98
N ARG A 167 0.01 -10.87 -2.99
CA ARG A 167 -1.36 -10.35 -2.83
C ARG A 167 -2.31 -11.42 -2.31
N GLN A 168 -2.33 -12.60 -2.97
CA GLN A 168 -3.16 -13.72 -2.52
C GLN A 168 -2.76 -14.19 -1.13
N PHE A 169 -1.46 -14.20 -0.84
CA PHE A 169 -0.92 -14.59 0.44
C PHE A 169 -1.39 -13.65 1.57
N PHE A 170 -1.35 -12.33 1.39
CA PHE A 170 -1.85 -11.39 2.39
C PHE A 170 -3.35 -11.53 2.62
N LYS A 171 -4.13 -11.72 1.56
CA LYS A 171 -5.57 -11.96 1.68
C LYS A 171 -5.88 -13.26 2.44
N ALA A 172 -5.12 -14.32 2.21
CA ALA A 172 -5.27 -15.57 2.94
C ALA A 172 -4.96 -15.38 4.43
N LEU A 173 -3.87 -14.68 4.79
CA LEU A 173 -3.54 -14.38 6.19
C LEU A 173 -4.59 -13.52 6.88
N ALA A 174 -5.15 -12.53 6.19
CA ALA A 174 -6.25 -11.72 6.71
C ALA A 174 -7.52 -12.57 6.91
N ALA A 175 -7.86 -13.45 5.97
CA ALA A 175 -8.98 -14.37 6.10
C ALA A 175 -8.84 -15.35 7.29
N GLU A 176 -7.61 -15.68 7.72
CA GLU A 176 -7.33 -16.39 8.97
C GLU A 176 -7.57 -15.53 10.23
N GLY A 177 -7.95 -14.26 10.09
CA GLY A 177 -8.17 -13.32 11.18
C GLY A 177 -6.92 -12.56 11.63
N ARG A 178 -5.80 -12.65 10.89
CA ARG A 178 -4.59 -11.89 11.23
C ARG A 178 -4.75 -10.41 10.88
N THR A 179 -4.00 -9.57 11.57
CA THR A 179 -3.85 -8.14 11.25
C THR A 179 -2.70 -7.99 10.26
N VAL A 180 -2.95 -7.45 9.07
CA VAL A 180 -1.94 -7.26 8.03
C VAL A 180 -1.86 -5.78 7.68
N LEU A 181 -0.72 -5.15 7.99
CA LEU A 181 -0.40 -3.76 7.63
C LEU A 181 0.70 -3.76 6.57
N VAL A 182 0.41 -3.18 5.42
CA VAL A 182 1.33 -3.15 4.27
C VAL A 182 1.51 -1.72 3.80
N SER A 183 2.74 -1.21 3.78
CA SER A 183 3.02 0.02 3.06
C SER A 183 3.28 -0.25 1.58
N SER A 184 2.89 0.67 0.72
CA SER A 184 3.26 0.66 -0.69
C SER A 184 3.18 2.05 -1.29
N HIS A 185 3.94 2.26 -2.37
CA HIS A 185 3.79 3.40 -3.27
C HIS A 185 3.08 3.02 -4.58
N LEU A 186 2.78 1.73 -4.79
CA LEU A 186 2.08 1.22 -5.97
C LEU A 186 0.57 1.20 -5.72
N MET A 187 -0.12 2.28 -6.13
CA MET A 187 -1.55 2.47 -5.87
C MET A 187 -2.41 1.41 -6.53
N SER A 188 -2.10 1.02 -7.77
CA SER A 188 -2.80 -0.04 -8.50
C SER A 188 -2.75 -1.38 -7.76
N GLU A 189 -1.61 -1.73 -7.14
CA GLU A 189 -1.49 -2.95 -6.34
C GLU A 189 -2.27 -2.85 -5.02
N MET A 190 -2.25 -1.67 -4.38
CA MET A 190 -3.03 -1.46 -3.15
C MET A 190 -4.53 -1.51 -3.40
N ALA A 191 -5.03 -0.96 -4.51
CA ALA A 191 -6.44 -1.06 -4.89
C ALA A 191 -6.93 -2.52 -5.01
N LEU A 192 -6.04 -3.44 -5.43
CA LEU A 192 -6.34 -4.86 -5.59
C LEU A 192 -6.12 -5.68 -4.32
N THR A 193 -5.32 -5.17 -3.37
CA THR A 193 -4.84 -5.92 -2.22
C THR A 193 -5.50 -5.50 -0.91
N ALA A 194 -5.61 -4.19 -0.66
CA ALA A 194 -6.05 -3.65 0.61
C ALA A 194 -7.59 -3.56 0.69
N ASP A 195 -8.14 -4.01 1.81
CA ASP A 195 -9.55 -3.86 2.16
C ASP A 195 -9.81 -2.47 2.75
N HIS A 196 -8.83 -1.93 3.46
CA HIS A 196 -8.87 -0.67 4.18
C HIS A 196 -7.61 0.15 3.91
N LEU A 197 -7.72 1.46 3.86
CA LEU A 197 -6.60 2.36 3.60
C LEU A 197 -6.43 3.37 4.72
N ILE A 198 -5.19 3.56 5.12
CA ILE A 198 -4.73 4.65 5.97
C ILE A 198 -3.77 5.48 5.12
N VAL A 199 -4.13 6.72 4.82
CA VAL A 199 -3.33 7.64 4.02
C VAL A 199 -2.76 8.71 4.92
N ILE A 200 -1.44 8.92 4.84
CA ILE A 200 -0.74 9.97 5.60
C ILE A 200 -0.01 10.93 4.67
N GLY A 201 0.08 12.20 5.09
CA GLY A 201 0.86 13.24 4.42
C GLY A 201 1.50 14.18 5.44
N ARG A 202 2.78 14.47 5.31
CA ARG A 202 3.55 15.34 6.24
C ARG A 202 3.35 14.96 7.71
N GLY A 203 3.31 13.67 8.01
CA GLY A 203 3.16 13.15 9.37
C GLY A 203 1.73 13.18 9.93
N LYS A 204 0.73 13.58 9.15
CA LYS A 204 -0.68 13.67 9.55
C LYS A 204 -1.54 12.63 8.85
N LEU A 205 -2.63 12.23 9.49
CA LEU A 205 -3.66 11.39 8.89
C LEU A 205 -4.47 12.21 7.87
N LEU A 206 -4.56 11.72 6.65
CA LEU A 206 -5.37 12.31 5.57
C LEU A 206 -6.65 11.53 5.33
N ALA A 207 -6.60 10.19 5.40
CA ALA A 207 -7.77 9.32 5.27
C ALA A 207 -7.58 8.03 6.08
N ASP A 208 -8.68 7.51 6.63
CA ASP A 208 -8.79 6.22 7.34
C ASP A 208 -10.16 5.62 7.00
N MET A 209 -10.22 4.82 5.91
CA MET A 209 -11.50 4.31 5.38
C MET A 209 -11.34 3.05 4.52
N PRO A 210 -12.43 2.31 4.25
CA PRO A 210 -12.43 1.22 3.28
C PRO A 210 -11.95 1.65 1.89
N THR A 211 -11.14 0.82 1.22
CA THR A 211 -10.59 1.09 -0.12
C THR A 211 -11.68 1.45 -1.14
N ALA A 212 -12.78 0.68 -1.13
CA ALA A 212 -13.91 0.93 -2.03
C ALA A 212 -14.57 2.30 -1.79
N GLN A 213 -14.64 2.75 -0.52
CA GLN A 213 -15.19 4.05 -0.17
C GLN A 213 -14.30 5.19 -0.65
N LEU A 214 -12.96 5.06 -0.52
CA LEU A 214 -12.02 6.07 -1.00
C LEU A 214 -12.11 6.22 -2.52
N ILE A 215 -12.16 5.10 -3.26
CA ILE A 215 -12.33 5.11 -4.71
C ILE A 215 -13.68 5.75 -5.09
N ALA A 216 -14.77 5.37 -4.42
CA ALA A 216 -16.10 5.89 -4.72
C ALA A 216 -16.25 7.39 -4.39
N ALA A 217 -15.65 7.87 -3.30
CA ALA A 217 -15.70 9.29 -2.91
C ALA A 217 -15.02 10.22 -3.94
N ASN A 218 -14.04 9.68 -4.68
CA ASN A 218 -13.32 10.40 -5.73
C ASN A 218 -13.73 9.94 -7.14
N ALA A 219 -14.87 9.24 -7.25
CA ALA A 219 -15.43 8.84 -8.53
C ALA A 219 -15.89 10.09 -9.30
N ARG A 220 -15.01 10.66 -10.07
CA ARG A 220 -15.41 11.56 -11.15
C ARG A 220 -16.03 10.69 -12.22
N HIS A 221 -17.30 10.91 -12.55
CA HIS A 221 -17.91 10.25 -13.70
C HIS A 221 -17.40 10.91 -14.98
N ASP A 222 -16.09 10.73 -15.22
CA ASP A 222 -15.43 11.28 -16.37
C ASP A 222 -15.51 10.30 -17.55
N VAL A 223 -15.79 10.82 -18.72
CA VAL A 223 -15.78 10.05 -19.97
C VAL A 223 -14.71 10.64 -20.88
N LEU A 224 -13.72 9.82 -21.24
CA LEU A 224 -12.77 10.16 -22.29
C LEU A 224 -13.43 9.94 -23.64
N LEU A 225 -13.45 10.98 -24.47
CA LEU A 225 -13.94 10.87 -25.84
C LEU A 225 -12.95 11.39 -26.87
N ARG A 226 -12.99 10.79 -28.05
CA ARG A 226 -12.28 11.27 -29.24
C ARG A 226 -13.27 11.38 -30.39
N SER A 227 -13.24 12.52 -31.08
CA SER A 227 -14.09 12.78 -32.25
C SER A 227 -13.34 13.67 -33.24
N PRO A 228 -13.52 13.48 -34.56
CA PRO A 228 -13.02 14.41 -35.55
C PRO A 228 -13.70 15.78 -35.48
N ARG A 229 -14.88 15.85 -34.84
CA ARG A 229 -15.65 17.09 -34.60
C ARG A 229 -15.67 17.43 -33.10
N ALA A 230 -14.52 17.30 -32.41
CA ALA A 230 -14.40 17.47 -30.97
C ALA A 230 -14.87 18.83 -30.47
N ALA A 231 -14.54 19.93 -31.19
CA ALA A 231 -14.92 21.28 -30.80
C ALA A 231 -16.43 21.48 -30.81
N GLU A 232 -17.12 20.95 -31.82
CA GLU A 232 -18.59 21.04 -31.93
C GLU A 232 -19.27 20.21 -30.83
N LEU A 233 -18.75 18.99 -30.61
CA LEU A 233 -19.29 18.12 -29.58
C LEU A 233 -19.08 18.73 -28.17
N ALA A 234 -17.93 19.36 -27.93
CA ALA A 234 -17.65 20.07 -26.68
C ALA A 234 -18.72 21.16 -26.41
N GLY A 235 -19.06 21.97 -27.40
CA GLY A 235 -20.11 22.98 -27.26
C GLY A 235 -21.49 22.39 -26.94
N LEU A 236 -21.86 21.29 -27.59
CA LEU A 236 -23.13 20.60 -27.33
C LEU A 236 -23.18 19.96 -25.92
N LEU A 237 -22.07 19.40 -25.45
CA LEU A 237 -21.97 18.80 -24.10
C LEU A 237 -22.02 19.88 -23.02
N THR A 238 -21.32 20.99 -23.22
CA THR A 238 -21.35 22.15 -22.31
C THR A 238 -22.74 22.77 -22.22
N ALA A 239 -23.45 22.85 -23.33
CA ALA A 239 -24.86 23.33 -23.35
C ALA A 239 -25.81 22.42 -22.57
N ARG A 240 -25.43 21.15 -22.31
CA ARG A 240 -26.15 20.19 -21.46
C ARG A 240 -25.67 20.15 -20.01
N GLY A 241 -24.82 21.11 -19.61
CA GLY A 241 -24.33 21.23 -18.25
C GLY A 241 -23.09 20.38 -17.93
N ALA A 242 -22.46 19.72 -18.94
CA ALA A 242 -21.21 19.01 -18.72
C ALA A 242 -20.01 19.95 -18.68
N THR A 243 -19.02 19.60 -17.88
CA THR A 243 -17.68 20.21 -17.93
C THR A 243 -16.83 19.46 -18.95
N VAL A 244 -16.26 20.17 -19.92
CA VAL A 244 -15.44 19.57 -20.98
C VAL A 244 -14.03 20.12 -20.89
N THR A 245 -13.05 19.24 -20.66
CA THR A 245 -11.63 19.59 -20.55
C THR A 245 -10.84 19.00 -21.74
N PRO A 246 -10.29 19.84 -22.64
CA PRO A 246 -9.44 19.36 -23.72
C PRO A 246 -8.14 18.76 -23.18
N GLN A 247 -7.67 17.69 -23.81
CA GLN A 247 -6.38 17.05 -23.53
C GLN A 247 -5.34 17.41 -24.62
N PRO A 248 -4.04 17.39 -24.29
CA PRO A 248 -2.97 17.71 -25.24
C PRO A 248 -2.95 16.84 -26.51
N ASP A 249 -3.49 15.63 -26.43
CA ASP A 249 -3.56 14.64 -27.51
C ASP A 249 -4.86 14.75 -28.35
N GLY A 250 -5.63 15.84 -28.16
CA GLY A 250 -6.87 16.10 -28.87
C GLY A 250 -8.09 15.33 -28.36
N ALA A 251 -7.96 14.54 -27.29
CA ALA A 251 -9.10 13.94 -26.62
C ALA A 251 -9.84 15.00 -25.77
N LEU A 252 -11.09 14.71 -25.41
CA LEU A 252 -11.87 15.48 -24.46
C LEU A 252 -12.16 14.61 -23.24
N VAL A 253 -12.06 15.19 -22.04
CA VAL A 253 -12.56 14.62 -20.82
C VAL A 253 -13.85 15.35 -20.47
N VAL A 254 -14.94 14.60 -20.33
CA VAL A 254 -16.28 15.10 -20.06
C VAL A 254 -16.71 14.64 -18.67
N THR A 255 -17.03 15.59 -17.82
CA THR A 255 -17.55 15.35 -16.46
C THR A 255 -19.01 15.79 -16.38
N GLY A 256 -19.84 15.00 -15.69
CA GLY A 256 -21.26 15.32 -15.43
C GLY A 256 -22.25 14.67 -16.39
N LEU A 257 -21.78 13.92 -17.40
CA LEU A 257 -22.62 13.08 -18.26
C LEU A 257 -22.01 11.69 -18.36
N ASP A 258 -22.85 10.66 -18.42
CA ASP A 258 -22.40 9.30 -18.67
C ASP A 258 -22.12 9.03 -20.15
N ALA A 259 -21.44 7.92 -20.43
CA ALA A 259 -21.06 7.56 -21.79
C ALA A 259 -22.29 7.30 -22.69
N ALA A 260 -23.39 6.77 -22.14
CA ALA A 260 -24.59 6.50 -22.89
C ALA A 260 -25.22 7.83 -23.37
N ALA A 261 -25.40 8.80 -22.48
CA ALA A 261 -25.96 10.11 -22.82
C ALA A 261 -25.08 10.87 -23.83
N ILE A 262 -23.74 10.74 -23.72
CA ILE A 262 -22.80 11.32 -24.70
C ILE A 262 -22.93 10.63 -26.06
N GLY A 263 -22.99 9.29 -26.06
CA GLY A 263 -23.16 8.48 -27.27
C GLY A 263 -24.44 8.81 -28.02
N ASP A 264 -25.57 8.90 -27.32
CA ASP A 264 -26.88 9.22 -27.87
C ASP A 264 -26.91 10.65 -28.47
N LEU A 265 -26.26 11.61 -27.78
CA LEU A 265 -26.13 12.97 -28.30
C LEU A 265 -25.32 13.00 -29.60
N ALA A 266 -24.18 12.31 -29.62
CA ALA A 266 -23.35 12.25 -30.82
C ALA A 266 -24.08 11.59 -31.99
N ALA A 267 -24.75 10.46 -31.73
CA ALA A 267 -25.56 9.76 -32.73
C ALA A 267 -26.69 10.65 -33.31
N THR A 268 -27.45 11.34 -32.44
CA THR A 268 -28.53 12.25 -32.87
C THR A 268 -28.02 13.39 -33.74
N ARG A 269 -26.78 13.81 -33.58
CA ARG A 269 -26.14 14.89 -34.33
C ARG A 269 -25.26 14.38 -35.50
N GLY A 270 -25.25 13.09 -35.75
CA GLY A 270 -24.39 12.48 -36.80
C GLY A 270 -22.91 12.76 -36.60
N ILE A 271 -22.44 12.83 -35.33
CA ILE A 271 -21.04 13.06 -34.98
C ILE A 271 -20.38 11.71 -34.71
N ALA A 272 -19.34 11.39 -35.50
CA ALA A 272 -18.58 10.16 -35.30
C ALA A 272 -17.75 10.23 -34.02
N LEU A 273 -17.73 9.13 -33.26
CA LEU A 273 -16.87 8.94 -32.09
C LEU A 273 -15.78 7.91 -32.44
N HIS A 274 -14.52 8.27 -32.27
CA HIS A 274 -13.40 7.36 -32.41
C HIS A 274 -13.08 6.63 -31.10
N ALA A 275 -13.47 7.22 -29.96
CA ALA A 275 -13.40 6.60 -28.66
C ALA A 275 -14.48 7.22 -27.76
N LEU A 276 -15.06 6.39 -26.89
CA LEU A 276 -15.97 6.79 -25.83
C LEU A 276 -15.76 5.83 -24.67
N VAL A 277 -14.91 6.22 -23.72
CA VAL A 277 -14.43 5.35 -22.66
C VAL A 277 -14.76 5.97 -21.31
N PRO A 278 -15.67 5.37 -20.53
CA PRO A 278 -15.89 5.77 -19.15
C PRO A 278 -14.57 5.63 -18.37
N ARG A 279 -14.12 6.70 -17.73
CA ARG A 279 -13.01 6.62 -16.79
C ARG A 279 -13.54 6.14 -15.44
N GLN A 280 -13.10 4.99 -15.03
CA GLN A 280 -13.36 4.55 -13.65
C GLN A 280 -12.44 5.33 -12.72
N ALA A 281 -12.99 5.77 -11.58
CA ALA A 281 -12.19 6.33 -10.51
C ALA A 281 -11.10 5.34 -10.10
N SER A 282 -9.87 5.78 -10.07
CA SER A 282 -8.76 4.97 -9.62
C SER A 282 -8.36 5.36 -8.20
N LEU A 283 -7.75 4.43 -7.47
CA LEU A 283 -7.14 4.76 -6.18
C LEU A 283 -6.02 5.79 -6.35
N GLU A 284 -5.36 5.79 -7.51
CA GLU A 284 -4.29 6.73 -7.82
C GLU A 284 -4.81 8.18 -7.91
N ASP A 285 -5.94 8.40 -8.61
CA ASP A 285 -6.58 9.72 -8.69
C ASP A 285 -7.01 10.19 -7.29
N ALA A 286 -7.69 9.32 -6.53
CA ALA A 286 -8.12 9.61 -5.17
C ALA A 286 -6.95 9.95 -4.23
N TYR A 287 -5.85 9.24 -4.36
CA TYR A 287 -4.64 9.48 -3.60
C TYR A 287 -3.97 10.81 -3.98
N LEU A 288 -3.87 11.12 -5.26
CA LEU A 288 -3.29 12.39 -5.75
C LEU A 288 -4.11 13.60 -5.29
N ASP A 289 -5.43 13.51 -5.31
CA ASP A 289 -6.32 14.56 -4.82
C ASP A 289 -6.11 14.80 -3.30
N LEU A 290 -5.93 13.74 -2.51
CA LEU A 290 -5.67 13.84 -1.07
C LEU A 290 -4.27 14.35 -0.72
N THR A 291 -3.27 14.01 -1.53
CA THR A 291 -1.87 14.29 -1.21
C THR A 291 -1.30 15.48 -1.97
N GLY A 292 -2.05 16.06 -2.92
CA GLY A 292 -1.57 17.14 -3.79
C GLY A 292 -0.97 18.34 -3.06
N GLU A 293 -1.51 18.69 -1.88
CA GLU A 293 -0.97 19.75 -1.02
C GLU A 293 0.18 19.27 -0.09
N SER A 294 0.40 17.95 -0.04
CA SER A 294 1.36 17.32 0.90
C SER A 294 2.68 16.92 0.26
N VAL A 295 2.86 17.16 -1.06
CA VAL A 295 4.09 16.82 -1.78
C VAL A 295 5.02 18.04 -1.81
N ASP A 296 6.19 17.93 -1.15
CA ASP A 296 7.19 19.03 -1.05
C ASP A 296 8.07 19.20 -2.32
N TYR A 297 7.94 18.32 -3.31
CA TYR A 297 8.72 18.38 -4.55
C TYR A 297 7.83 18.71 -5.75
N HIS A 298 7.57 19.98 -5.97
CA HIS A 298 7.36 20.48 -7.31
C HIS A 298 8.75 20.55 -7.96
N GLY A 299 9.09 19.53 -8.76
CA GLY A 299 10.26 19.61 -9.61
C GLY A 299 10.17 20.88 -10.45
N THR A 300 11.04 21.84 -10.17
CA THR A 300 11.31 22.94 -11.08
C THR A 300 11.79 22.34 -12.40
N ARG A 301 11.00 22.53 -13.44
CA ARG A 301 11.41 22.27 -14.83
C ARG A 301 12.54 23.20 -15.25
#